data_6439fda5cde4071c839dbb2990c1f8ed
#
_entry.id   6439fda5cde4071c839dbb2990c1f8ed
#
_cell.length_a   1.000
_cell.length_b   1.000
_cell.length_c   1.000
_cell.angle_alpha   90.00
_cell.angle_beta   90.00
_cell.angle_gamma   90.00
#
_symmetry.space_group_name_H-M   'P 1'
#
loop_
_entity.id
_entity.type
_entity.pdbx_description
1 polymer ?
#
loop_
_entity_poly.entity_id
_entity_poly.type
_entity_poly.pdbx_seq_one_letter_code
_entity_poly.pdbx_strand_id
1 'polypeptide(L)'
;MKIIIHSDGGARGNPGPAGIGVLLTNEQGVSVAEISNFIGRATNNQAEYQALLAGLEKAKSLGAEEVVCRLDSELVVKQLNHEYK
;
A
#
# COMPACT_ATOMS: atom_id res chain seq x y z
N MET A 1 -2.81 2.45 16.98
CA MET A 1 -2.95 1.18 16.26
C MET A 1 -1.87 1.08 15.20
N LYS A 2 -1.28 -0.09 15.10
CA LYS A 2 -0.24 -0.36 14.12
C LYS A 2 -0.81 -1.22 13.00
N ILE A 3 -0.56 -0.85 11.75
CA ILE A 3 -1.01 -1.61 10.59
C ILE A 3 0.21 -1.99 9.75
N ILE A 4 0.19 -3.22 9.28
CA ILE A 4 1.21 -3.72 8.36
C ILE A 4 0.59 -3.75 6.97
N ILE A 5 1.25 -3.08 6.01
CA ILE A 5 0.77 -2.96 4.65
C ILE A 5 1.61 -3.88 3.76
N HIS A 6 0.93 -4.81 3.09
CA HIS A 6 1.54 -5.65 2.07
C HIS A 6 1.01 -5.15 0.74
N SER A 7 1.86 -4.52 -0.05
CA SER A 7 1.42 -3.93 -1.31
C SER A 7 2.20 -4.51 -2.48
N ASP A 8 1.50 -4.65 -3.59
CA ASP A 8 2.06 -5.15 -4.83
C ASP A 8 1.38 -4.46 -5.98
N GLY A 9 2.18 -4.02 -6.95
CA GLY A 9 1.65 -3.42 -8.16
C GLY A 9 2.50 -3.84 -9.34
N GLY A 10 1.85 -4.01 -10.48
CA GLY A 10 2.57 -4.43 -11.67
C GLY A 10 1.81 -4.12 -12.93
N ALA A 11 2.54 -4.18 -14.04
CA ALA A 11 1.99 -3.92 -15.36
C ALA A 11 2.38 -5.03 -16.32
N ARG A 12 1.52 -5.30 -17.27
CA ARG A 12 1.85 -6.17 -18.39
C ARG A 12 2.49 -5.32 -19.46
N GLY A 13 3.79 -5.53 -19.65
CA GLY A 13 4.57 -4.60 -20.41
C GLY A 13 4.91 -3.39 -19.57
N ASN A 14 5.80 -2.55 -20.01
CA ASN A 14 6.29 -1.44 -19.19
C ASN A 14 6.47 -0.20 -20.07
N PRO A 15 5.41 0.57 -20.35
CA PRO A 15 4.09 0.55 -19.70
C PRO A 15 3.12 -0.46 -20.32
N GLY A 16 2.03 -0.71 -19.61
CA GLY A 16 0.95 -1.57 -20.08
C GLY A 16 -0.19 -1.60 -19.09
N PRO A 17 -1.19 -2.48 -19.33
CA PRO A 17 -2.28 -2.64 -18.39
C PRO A 17 -1.74 -3.00 -17.01
N ALA A 18 -2.20 -2.31 -15.98
CA ALA A 18 -1.61 -2.40 -14.65
C ALA A 18 -2.67 -2.56 -13.58
N GLY A 19 -2.26 -3.18 -12.47
CA GLY A 19 -3.14 -3.37 -11.33
C GLY A 19 -2.37 -3.26 -10.04
N ILE A 20 -3.11 -3.09 -8.96
CA ILE A 20 -2.56 -3.02 -7.61
C ILE A 20 -3.30 -4.00 -6.71
N GLY A 21 -2.57 -4.55 -5.74
CA GLY A 21 -3.14 -5.35 -4.67
C GLY A 21 -2.54 -4.89 -3.35
N VAL A 22 -3.37 -4.70 -2.35
CA VAL A 22 -2.92 -4.26 -1.04
C VAL A 22 -3.67 -5.05 0.03
N LEU A 23 -2.91 -5.59 0.98
CA LEU A 23 -3.48 -6.25 2.15
C LEU A 23 -3.00 -5.50 3.38
N LEU A 24 -3.93 -5.10 4.23
CA LEU A 24 -3.61 -4.43 5.48
C LEU A 24 -3.95 -5.38 6.62
N THR A 25 -2.98 -5.61 7.50
CA THR A 25 -3.17 -6.48 8.66
C THR A 25 -2.84 -5.73 9.93
N ASN A 26 -3.37 -6.21 11.06
CA ASN A 26 -2.97 -5.70 12.37
C ASN A 26 -1.73 -6.46 12.85
N GLU A 27 -1.31 -6.17 14.09
CA GLU A 27 -0.13 -6.78 14.68
C GLU A 27 -0.27 -8.29 14.88
N GLN A 28 -1.50 -8.78 14.99
CA GLN A 28 -1.76 -10.21 15.14
C GLN A 28 -1.87 -10.93 13.80
N GLY A 29 -1.67 -10.21 12.70
CA GLY A 29 -1.76 -10.80 11.38
C GLY A 29 -3.16 -10.93 10.83
N VAL A 30 -4.14 -10.32 11.48
CA VAL A 30 -5.53 -10.37 11.04
C VAL A 30 -5.76 -9.30 9.99
N SER A 31 -6.38 -9.69 8.87
CA SER A 31 -6.70 -8.76 7.79
C SER A 31 -7.73 -7.74 8.26
N VAL A 32 -7.42 -6.45 8.09
CA VAL A 32 -8.35 -5.37 8.42
C VAL A 32 -8.87 -4.67 7.17
N ALA A 33 -8.20 -4.82 6.03
CA ALA A 33 -8.68 -4.27 4.77
C ALA A 33 -7.92 -4.90 3.60
N GLU A 34 -8.55 -4.89 2.45
CA GLU A 34 -7.98 -5.39 1.21
C GLU A 34 -8.34 -4.45 0.08
N ILE A 35 -7.39 -4.22 -0.84
CA ILE A 35 -7.63 -3.40 -2.03
C ILE A 35 -7.12 -4.18 -3.23
N SER A 36 -7.93 -4.24 -4.28
CA SER A 36 -7.54 -4.87 -5.53
C SER A 36 -8.18 -4.08 -6.66
N ASN A 37 -7.37 -3.37 -7.45
CA ASN A 37 -7.87 -2.47 -8.48
C ASN A 37 -7.05 -2.56 -9.76
N PHE A 38 -7.77 -2.45 -10.88
CA PHE A 38 -7.15 -2.16 -12.15
C PHE A 38 -6.95 -0.64 -12.24
N ILE A 39 -5.73 -0.22 -12.58
CA ILE A 39 -5.40 1.20 -12.56
C ILE A 39 -5.15 1.79 -13.96
N GLY A 40 -5.50 1.03 -15.00
CA GLY A 40 -5.30 1.47 -16.36
C GLY A 40 -3.88 1.20 -16.83
N ARG A 41 -3.37 2.05 -17.72
CA ARG A 41 -2.04 1.87 -18.30
C ARG A 41 -1.00 2.58 -17.43
N ALA A 42 0.03 1.84 -17.03
CA ALA A 42 1.07 2.39 -16.17
C ALA A 42 2.35 1.56 -16.32
N THR A 43 3.45 2.10 -15.80
CA THR A 43 4.69 1.34 -15.65
C THR A 43 4.64 0.52 -14.38
N ASN A 44 5.56 -0.44 -14.24
CA ASN A 44 5.68 -1.21 -13.01
C ASN A 44 5.93 -0.30 -11.80
N ASN A 45 6.83 0.68 -11.95
CA ASN A 45 7.14 1.60 -10.85
C ASN A 45 5.93 2.44 -10.46
N GLN A 46 5.16 2.90 -11.44
CA GLN A 46 3.94 3.64 -11.16
C GLN A 46 2.92 2.78 -10.43
N ALA A 47 2.77 1.52 -10.84
CA ALA A 47 1.83 0.60 -10.18
C ALA A 47 2.26 0.33 -8.74
N GLU A 48 3.55 0.09 -8.51
CA GLU A 48 4.05 -0.12 -7.15
C GLU A 48 3.82 1.10 -6.27
N TYR A 49 4.08 2.28 -6.81
CA TYR A 49 3.87 3.52 -6.06
C TYR A 49 2.40 3.73 -5.73
N GLN A 50 1.51 3.49 -6.69
CA GLN A 50 0.08 3.64 -6.45
C GLN A 50 -0.44 2.62 -5.44
N ALA A 51 0.09 1.39 -5.46
CA ALA A 51 -0.27 0.40 -4.46
C ALA A 51 0.11 0.87 -3.06
N LEU A 52 1.32 1.40 -2.92
CA LEU A 52 1.78 1.92 -1.63
C LEU A 52 0.91 3.08 -1.17
N LEU A 53 0.63 4.03 -2.05
CA LEU A 53 -0.23 5.17 -1.69
C LEU A 53 -1.62 4.72 -1.26
N ALA A 54 -2.21 3.77 -2.00
CA ALA A 54 -3.53 3.26 -1.65
C ALA A 54 -3.53 2.64 -0.26
N GLY A 55 -2.49 1.87 0.05
CA GLY A 55 -2.34 1.26 1.37
C GLY A 55 -2.20 2.30 2.47
N LEU A 56 -1.37 3.32 2.24
CA LEU A 56 -1.15 4.37 3.23
C LEU A 56 -2.42 5.18 3.47
N GLU A 57 -3.16 5.52 2.42
CA GLU A 57 -4.41 6.23 2.56
C GLU A 57 -5.44 5.43 3.33
N LYS A 58 -5.51 4.13 3.05
CA LYS A 58 -6.45 3.26 3.75
C LYS A 58 -6.06 3.13 5.22
N ALA A 59 -4.79 2.96 5.52
CA ALA A 59 -4.30 2.88 6.90
C ALA A 59 -4.64 4.15 7.67
N LYS A 60 -4.45 5.30 7.02
CA LYS A 60 -4.79 6.58 7.63
C LYS A 60 -6.28 6.66 7.93
N SER A 61 -7.13 6.23 7.00
CA SER A 61 -8.58 6.26 7.19
C SER A 61 -9.03 5.34 8.32
N LEU A 62 -8.26 4.30 8.62
CA LEU A 62 -8.55 3.37 9.70
C LEU A 62 -8.02 3.86 11.05
N GLY A 63 -7.33 5.00 11.07
CA GLY A 63 -6.81 5.58 12.29
C GLY A 63 -5.46 5.04 12.72
N ALA A 64 -4.69 4.46 11.82
CA ALA A 64 -3.36 3.95 12.15
C ALA A 64 -2.44 5.09 12.56
N GLU A 65 -1.68 4.86 13.63
CA GLU A 65 -0.67 5.80 14.10
C GLU A 65 0.71 5.42 13.60
N GLU A 66 0.91 4.14 13.35
CA GLU A 66 2.16 3.61 12.83
C GLU A 66 1.82 2.59 11.74
N VAL A 67 2.58 2.63 10.63
CA VAL A 67 2.46 1.63 9.59
C VAL A 67 3.82 1.07 9.26
N VAL A 68 3.86 -0.21 8.93
CA VAL A 68 5.03 -0.88 8.38
C VAL A 68 4.66 -1.31 6.97
N CYS A 69 5.41 -0.82 5.99
CA CYS A 69 5.17 -1.17 4.60
C CYS A 69 6.12 -2.29 4.19
N ARG A 70 5.55 -3.41 3.79
CA ARG A 70 6.32 -4.57 3.35
C ARG A 70 6.42 -4.58 1.84
N LEU A 71 7.59 -4.22 1.37
CA LEU A 71 7.96 -4.19 -0.03
C LEU A 71 9.23 -5.02 -0.19
N ASP A 72 10.01 -4.74 -1.20
CA ASP A 72 11.33 -5.35 -1.34
C ASP A 72 12.22 -4.96 -0.18
N SER A 73 12.11 -3.72 0.28
CA SER A 73 12.73 -3.28 1.52
C SER A 73 11.63 -2.77 2.44
N GLU A 74 11.81 -3.04 3.73
CA GLU A 74 10.81 -2.63 4.71
C GLU A 74 10.92 -1.15 5.00
N LEU A 75 9.79 -0.47 5.02
CA LEU A 75 9.71 0.95 5.34
C LEU A 75 8.75 1.12 6.51
N VAL A 76 9.21 1.80 7.56
CA VAL A 76 8.38 2.09 8.73
C VAL A 76 7.99 3.56 8.69
N VAL A 77 6.69 3.83 8.77
CA VAL A 77 6.16 5.18 8.78
C VAL A 77 5.38 5.38 10.08
N LYS A 78 5.78 6.37 10.85
CA LYS A 78 5.14 6.70 12.12
C LYS A 78 4.51 8.08 12.03
N GLN A 79 3.53 8.32 12.89
CA GLN A 79 2.85 9.61 12.97
C GLN A 79 2.33 10.04 11.61
N LEU A 80 1.60 9.14 11.01
CA LEU A 80 1.14 9.26 9.63
C LEU A 80 0.48 10.60 9.33
N ASN A 81 -0.24 11.15 10.28
CA ASN A 81 -0.96 12.41 10.10
C ASN A 81 -0.05 13.63 10.07
N HIS A 82 1.17 13.49 10.52
CA HIS A 82 2.13 14.62 10.62
C HIS A 82 3.20 14.56 9.53
N GLU A 83 3.57 13.39 9.09
CA GLU A 83 4.70 13.18 8.19
C GLU A 83 4.32 13.13 6.72
N TYR A 84 3.07 12.82 6.44
CA TYR A 84 2.57 12.79 5.07
C TYR A 84 1.79 14.05 4.75
N LYS A 85 2.14 14.62 3.67
CA LYS A 85 1.47 15.82 3.17
C LYS A 85 0.97 15.62 1.77
#